data_3cd04a3d517275e395b736ffa9b303f2
#
_entry.id   3cd04a3d517275e395b736ffa9b303f2
#
_cell.length_a   1.000
_cell.length_b   1.000
_cell.length_c   1.000
_cell.angle_alpha   90.00
_cell.angle_beta   90.00
_cell.angle_gamma   90.00
#
_symmetry.space_group_name_H-M   'P 1'
#
loop_
_entity.id
_entity.type
_entity.pdbx_description
1 polymer ?
#
loop_
_entity_poly.entity_id
_entity_poly.type
_entity_poly.pdbx_seq_one_letter_code
_entity_poly.pdbx_strand_id
1 'polypeptide(L)'
;MTRLPNDFLWGGALAAHQFEGGWNQGGKGPSVVDCMTAGAHGVARRITDSIEDNEFYPNHEAIDFYHRYKEDIALFAEMGLKCLRTSIGWSRIFPKGDEAEPNEEGLQFYDNVIDELLKYGIEPVITLSHFEMPLHLAREYGGFRNRKVVDFFAKFAEVCFKPVSYTHLTLPTMAVV
;
A
#
# COMPACT_ATOMS: atom_id res chain seq x y z
N MET A 1 16.86 -17.08 30.13
CA MET A 1 16.42 -16.24 28.99
C MET A 1 16.43 -17.10 27.74
N THR A 2 15.26 -17.33 27.14
CA THR A 2 15.15 -18.06 25.87
C THR A 2 15.71 -17.18 24.77
N ARG A 3 16.76 -17.63 24.11
CA ARG A 3 17.37 -16.96 22.98
C ARG A 3 16.47 -17.19 21.74
N LEU A 4 16.21 -16.15 20.94
CA LEU A 4 15.51 -16.31 19.68
C LEU A 4 16.29 -17.22 18.73
N PRO A 5 15.62 -17.97 17.83
CA PRO A 5 16.30 -18.75 16.80
C PRO A 5 17.27 -17.90 15.98
N ASN A 6 18.32 -18.51 15.43
CA ASN A 6 19.33 -17.79 14.66
C ASN A 6 18.78 -17.30 13.30
N ASP A 7 17.72 -17.91 12.81
CA ASP A 7 16.99 -17.61 11.58
C ASP A 7 15.78 -16.68 11.81
N PHE A 8 15.64 -16.11 13.02
CA PHE A 8 14.59 -15.15 13.31
C PHE A 8 14.76 -13.88 12.46
N LEU A 9 13.70 -13.53 11.71
CA LEU A 9 13.69 -12.38 10.83
C LEU A 9 13.30 -11.11 11.58
N TRP A 10 14.27 -10.29 11.90
CA TRP A 10 14.05 -8.94 12.40
C TRP A 10 13.62 -8.03 11.26
N GLY A 11 12.52 -7.30 11.43
CA GLY A 11 11.98 -6.47 10.35
C GLY A 11 11.15 -5.30 10.83
N GLY A 12 10.64 -4.58 9.84
CA GLY A 12 9.74 -3.45 10.01
C GLY A 12 8.41 -3.66 9.30
N ALA A 13 7.43 -2.83 9.63
CA ALA A 13 6.12 -2.84 8.97
C ALA A 13 5.70 -1.43 8.56
N LEU A 14 5.26 -1.31 7.32
CA LEU A 14 4.75 -0.11 6.69
C LEU A 14 3.38 -0.40 6.04
N ALA A 15 2.70 0.63 5.56
CA ALA A 15 1.51 0.47 4.73
C ALA A 15 1.55 1.51 3.60
N ALA A 16 1.19 1.10 2.38
CA ALA A 16 1.35 1.89 1.16
C ALA A 16 0.94 3.37 1.33
N HIS A 17 -0.27 3.62 1.79
CA HIS A 17 -0.79 4.98 1.95
C HIS A 17 -0.09 5.82 3.03
N GLN A 18 0.68 5.18 3.94
CA GLN A 18 1.33 5.88 5.05
C GLN A 18 2.72 6.39 4.69
N PHE A 19 3.35 5.84 3.65
CA PHE A 19 4.75 6.16 3.36
C PHE A 19 5.06 6.40 1.88
N GLU A 20 4.27 5.85 0.93
CA GLU A 20 4.61 5.94 -0.49
C GLU A 20 4.62 7.38 -1.00
N GLY A 21 3.60 8.19 -0.69
CA GLY A 21 3.40 9.43 -1.42
C GLY A 21 3.03 9.19 -2.88
N GLY A 22 3.35 10.14 -3.76
CA GLY A 22 3.07 10.01 -5.19
C GLY A 22 1.60 9.68 -5.47
N TRP A 23 0.68 10.29 -4.73
CA TRP A 23 -0.75 9.94 -4.65
C TRP A 23 -1.49 10.03 -6.00
N ASN A 24 -1.00 10.88 -6.91
CA ASN A 24 -1.56 11.11 -8.25
C ASN A 24 -0.54 10.86 -9.37
N GLN A 25 0.52 10.08 -9.08
CA GLN A 25 1.59 9.77 -10.03
C GLN A 25 1.54 8.31 -10.46
N GLY A 26 2.17 8.02 -11.59
CA GLY A 26 2.23 6.66 -12.10
C GLY A 26 0.86 6.08 -12.42
N GLY A 27 -0.10 6.90 -12.83
CA GLY A 27 -1.47 6.46 -13.10
C GLY A 27 -2.29 6.08 -11.87
N LYS A 28 -1.78 6.30 -10.65
CA LYS A 28 -2.52 6.02 -9.41
C LYS A 28 -3.78 6.88 -9.32
N GLY A 29 -4.91 6.23 -9.01
CA GLY A 29 -6.16 6.92 -8.66
C GLY A 29 -6.24 7.27 -7.17
N PRO A 30 -7.16 8.17 -6.78
CA PRO A 30 -7.37 8.49 -5.38
C PRO A 30 -7.96 7.31 -4.61
N SER A 31 -7.48 7.10 -3.40
CA SER A 31 -8.05 6.19 -2.41
C SER A 31 -8.84 6.96 -1.36
N VAL A 32 -9.63 6.25 -0.55
CA VAL A 32 -10.40 6.87 0.54
C VAL A 32 -9.53 7.62 1.55
N VAL A 33 -8.29 7.18 1.74
CA VAL A 33 -7.34 7.81 2.67
C VAL A 33 -6.65 9.03 2.08
N ASP A 34 -6.64 9.20 0.76
CA ASP A 34 -6.17 10.42 0.10
C ASP A 34 -7.11 11.62 0.34
N CYS A 35 -8.34 11.36 0.82
CA CYS A 35 -9.29 12.38 1.27
C CYS A 35 -9.25 12.61 2.80
N MET A 36 -8.29 12.00 3.52
CA MET A 36 -8.18 12.14 4.97
C MET A 36 -7.22 13.28 5.34
N THR A 37 -7.74 14.33 5.95
CA THR A 37 -6.95 15.49 6.39
C THR A 37 -5.99 15.15 7.53
N ALA A 38 -4.98 15.98 7.74
CA ALA A 38 -4.00 15.80 8.83
C ALA A 38 -4.63 15.91 10.22
N GLY A 39 -5.61 16.79 10.38
CA GLY A 39 -6.01 17.25 11.70
C GLY A 39 -4.96 18.15 12.34
N ALA A 40 -5.17 18.54 13.61
CA ALA A 40 -4.24 19.31 14.41
C ALA A 40 -4.49 19.05 15.89
N HIS A 41 -3.69 19.67 16.79
CA HIS A 41 -3.97 19.59 18.22
C HIS A 41 -5.38 20.16 18.53
N GLY A 42 -6.26 19.32 19.07
CA GLY A 42 -7.67 19.65 19.33
C GLY A 42 -8.58 19.66 18.10
N VAL A 43 -8.06 19.35 16.91
CA VAL A 43 -8.85 19.22 15.67
C VAL A 43 -8.74 17.79 15.14
N ALA A 44 -9.86 17.07 15.12
CA ALA A 44 -9.90 15.72 14.61
C ALA A 44 -9.61 15.68 13.10
N ARG A 45 -9.01 14.56 12.64
CA ARG A 45 -8.98 14.24 11.21
C ARG A 45 -10.41 14.10 10.68
N ARG A 46 -10.62 14.53 9.47
CA ARG A 46 -11.88 14.34 8.75
C ARG A 46 -11.63 13.75 7.36
N ILE A 47 -12.60 13.08 6.82
CA ILE A 47 -12.60 12.63 5.43
C ILE A 47 -13.42 13.66 4.65
N THR A 48 -12.82 14.25 3.62
CA THR A 48 -13.48 15.18 2.71
C THR A 48 -14.18 14.42 1.58
N ASP A 49 -15.23 15.01 1.02
CA ASP A 49 -15.93 14.38 -0.12
C ASP A 49 -15.06 14.37 -1.40
N SER A 50 -14.13 15.30 -1.49
CA SER A 50 -13.15 15.40 -2.57
C SER A 50 -11.84 15.94 -2.02
N ILE A 51 -10.79 15.87 -2.82
CA ILE A 51 -9.53 16.53 -2.52
C ILE A 51 -9.75 18.03 -2.73
N GLU A 52 -9.51 18.81 -1.69
CA GLU A 52 -9.73 20.26 -1.59
C GLU A 52 -8.40 20.98 -1.55
N ASP A 53 -8.23 22.03 -2.37
CA ASP A 53 -6.96 22.75 -2.53
C ASP A 53 -6.48 23.46 -1.24
N ASN A 54 -7.41 23.76 -0.32
CA ASN A 54 -7.15 24.46 0.94
C ASN A 54 -6.91 23.52 2.13
N GLU A 55 -6.88 22.20 1.90
CA GLU A 55 -6.66 21.19 2.93
C GLU A 55 -5.30 20.52 2.78
N PHE A 56 -4.74 20.10 3.91
CA PHE A 56 -3.51 19.33 3.93
C PHE A 56 -3.81 17.82 4.13
N TYR A 57 -3.35 17.04 3.18
CA TYR A 57 -3.49 15.58 3.16
C TYR A 57 -2.11 14.92 3.31
N PRO A 58 -1.75 14.45 4.50
CA PRO A 58 -0.39 13.96 4.77
C PRO A 58 0.01 12.76 3.91
N ASN A 59 -0.96 11.96 3.47
CA ASN A 59 -0.68 10.77 2.64
C ASN A 59 -0.29 11.11 1.20
N HIS A 60 -0.54 12.35 0.75
CA HIS A 60 -0.18 12.75 -0.62
C HIS A 60 1.33 12.77 -0.84
N GLU A 61 2.06 13.24 0.13
CA GLU A 61 3.52 13.32 0.11
C GLU A 61 4.16 12.21 0.95
N ALA A 62 3.62 11.98 2.17
CA ALA A 62 4.14 11.02 3.14
C ALA A 62 5.65 11.19 3.36
N ILE A 63 6.47 10.17 3.12
CA ILE A 63 7.94 10.28 3.08
C ILE A 63 8.49 10.19 1.66
N ASP A 64 7.62 10.24 0.67
CA ASP A 64 7.96 10.17 -0.76
C ASP A 64 8.71 8.90 -1.16
N PHE A 65 8.37 7.78 -0.56
CA PHE A 65 8.99 6.50 -0.88
C PHE A 65 8.82 6.11 -2.36
N TYR A 66 7.75 6.57 -3.01
CA TYR A 66 7.52 6.35 -4.43
C TYR A 66 8.74 6.73 -5.28
N HIS A 67 9.41 7.83 -4.97
CA HIS A 67 10.62 8.28 -5.66
C HIS A 67 11.91 7.80 -4.98
N ARG A 68 11.88 7.60 -3.65
CA ARG A 68 13.07 7.38 -2.83
C ARG A 68 13.30 5.93 -2.41
N TYR A 69 12.48 4.98 -2.85
CA TYR A 69 12.51 3.59 -2.38
C TYR A 69 13.91 2.95 -2.41
N LYS A 70 14.75 3.28 -3.40
CA LYS A 70 16.12 2.73 -3.49
C LYS A 70 17.01 3.19 -2.33
N GLU A 71 16.94 4.48 -2.00
CA GLU A 71 17.69 5.06 -0.89
C GLU A 71 17.18 4.52 0.45
N ASP A 72 15.87 4.51 0.63
CA ASP A 72 15.23 4.06 1.87
C ASP A 72 15.46 2.56 2.12
N ILE A 73 15.39 1.72 1.08
CA ILE A 73 15.70 0.28 1.20
C ILE A 73 17.17 0.05 1.54
N ALA A 74 18.09 0.85 0.97
CA ALA A 74 19.51 0.78 1.36
C ALA A 74 19.71 1.09 2.85
N LEU A 75 19.00 2.09 3.38
CA LEU A 75 19.01 2.41 4.82
C LEU A 75 18.41 1.27 5.67
N PHE A 76 17.34 0.62 5.22
CA PHE A 76 16.79 -0.55 5.91
C PHE A 76 17.81 -1.70 5.98
N ALA A 77 18.55 -1.91 4.90
CA ALA A 77 19.64 -2.90 4.88
C ALA A 77 20.77 -2.53 5.84
N GLU A 78 21.17 -1.26 5.90
CA GLU A 78 22.16 -0.75 6.85
C GLU A 78 21.72 -0.93 8.30
N MET A 79 20.42 -0.72 8.58
CA MET A 79 19.81 -1.01 9.89
C MET A 79 19.80 -2.51 10.24
N GLY A 80 20.08 -3.39 9.29
CA GLY A 80 20.11 -4.84 9.49
C GLY A 80 18.75 -5.52 9.40
N LEU A 81 17.75 -4.90 8.80
CA LEU A 81 16.45 -5.52 8.59
C LEU A 81 16.59 -6.75 7.67
N LYS A 82 15.87 -7.82 8.04
CA LYS A 82 15.82 -9.09 7.30
C LYS A 82 14.48 -9.35 6.64
N CYS A 83 13.44 -8.63 7.03
CA CYS A 83 12.16 -8.63 6.35
C CYS A 83 11.51 -7.24 6.45
N LEU A 84 10.69 -6.91 5.47
CA LEU A 84 9.89 -5.69 5.45
C LEU A 84 8.45 -6.03 5.06
N ARG A 85 7.52 -5.73 5.96
CA ARG A 85 6.09 -5.85 5.66
C ARG A 85 5.60 -4.53 5.07
N THR A 86 4.93 -4.61 3.92
CA THR A 86 4.20 -3.47 3.34
C THR A 86 2.90 -3.91 2.69
N SER A 87 2.06 -2.96 2.26
CA SER A 87 0.87 -3.25 1.46
C SER A 87 1.04 -2.80 0.02
N ILE A 88 0.18 -3.32 -0.86
CA ILE A 88 0.02 -2.84 -2.24
C ILE A 88 -1.18 -1.89 -2.27
N GLY A 89 -0.96 -0.66 -2.71
CA GLY A 89 -2.04 0.32 -2.89
C GLY A 89 -2.98 -0.10 -4.01
N TRP A 90 -4.20 -0.54 -3.68
CA TRP A 90 -5.18 -1.00 -4.67
C TRP A 90 -5.40 0.02 -5.79
N SER A 91 -5.57 1.31 -5.45
CA SER A 91 -5.75 2.37 -6.45
C SER A 91 -4.51 2.69 -7.29
N ARG A 92 -3.34 2.13 -6.97
CA ARG A 92 -2.15 2.20 -7.83
C ARG A 92 -2.22 1.14 -8.94
N ILE A 93 -2.82 -0.02 -8.64
CA ILE A 93 -2.99 -1.13 -9.60
C ILE A 93 -4.29 -0.99 -10.39
N PHE A 94 -5.38 -0.61 -9.75
CA PHE A 94 -6.66 -0.31 -10.38
C PHE A 94 -7.14 1.05 -9.89
N PRO A 95 -6.91 2.15 -10.64
CA PRO A 95 -7.15 3.53 -10.21
C PRO A 95 -8.57 3.81 -9.72
N LYS A 96 -9.58 3.20 -10.33
CA LYS A 96 -10.99 3.25 -9.89
C LYS A 96 -11.40 1.98 -9.14
N GLY A 97 -10.69 0.87 -9.36
CA GLY A 97 -10.94 -0.42 -8.74
C GLY A 97 -11.82 -1.36 -9.55
N ASP A 98 -12.50 -0.89 -10.58
CA ASP A 98 -13.43 -1.66 -11.43
C ASP A 98 -13.00 -1.77 -12.91
N GLU A 99 -11.77 -1.31 -13.23
CA GLU A 99 -11.23 -1.40 -14.58
C GLU A 99 -11.07 -2.86 -15.05
N ALA A 100 -11.09 -3.01 -16.38
CA ALA A 100 -10.86 -4.30 -17.02
C ALA A 100 -9.38 -4.73 -16.91
N GLU A 101 -8.45 -3.81 -17.07
CA GLU A 101 -7.01 -4.06 -17.07
C GLU A 101 -6.32 -3.27 -15.95
N PRO A 102 -5.22 -3.81 -15.40
CA PRO A 102 -4.46 -3.13 -14.37
C PRO A 102 -3.64 -1.97 -14.96
N ASN A 103 -3.20 -1.08 -14.11
CA ASN A 103 -2.23 -0.05 -14.41
C ASN A 103 -0.81 -0.66 -14.38
N GLU A 104 -0.21 -0.84 -15.55
CA GLU A 104 1.11 -1.44 -15.72
C GLU A 104 2.21 -0.63 -15.02
N GLU A 105 2.12 0.69 -14.98
CA GLU A 105 3.10 1.55 -14.29
C GLU A 105 3.06 1.31 -12.78
N GLY A 106 1.88 1.07 -12.22
CA GLY A 106 1.71 0.70 -10.82
C GLY A 106 2.30 -0.68 -10.51
N LEU A 107 2.10 -1.67 -11.38
CA LEU A 107 2.71 -2.99 -11.25
C LEU A 107 4.22 -2.91 -11.30
N GLN A 108 4.77 -2.19 -12.28
CA GLN A 108 6.22 -2.01 -12.43
C GLN A 108 6.85 -1.34 -11.20
N PHE A 109 6.14 -0.40 -10.56
CA PHE A 109 6.63 0.21 -9.33
C PHE A 109 6.83 -0.85 -8.23
N TYR A 110 5.85 -1.73 -8.00
CA TYR A 110 5.97 -2.77 -6.97
C TYR A 110 7.00 -3.84 -7.33
N ASP A 111 7.12 -4.22 -8.60
CA ASP A 111 8.19 -5.12 -9.05
C ASP A 111 9.57 -4.52 -8.73
N ASN A 112 9.77 -3.23 -9.06
CA ASN A 112 11.02 -2.55 -8.76
C ASN A 112 11.32 -2.47 -7.25
N VAL A 113 10.30 -2.25 -6.41
CA VAL A 113 10.45 -2.21 -4.94
C VAL A 113 10.82 -3.59 -4.39
N ILE A 114 10.16 -4.64 -4.87
CA ILE A 114 10.41 -6.02 -4.44
C ILE A 114 11.82 -6.45 -4.85
N ASP A 115 12.20 -6.20 -6.11
CA ASP A 115 13.53 -6.51 -6.61
C ASP A 115 14.63 -5.80 -5.80
N GLU A 116 14.41 -4.54 -5.44
CA GLU A 116 15.37 -3.79 -4.63
C GLU A 116 15.48 -4.37 -3.21
N LEU A 117 14.37 -4.79 -2.58
CA LEU A 117 14.39 -5.48 -1.29
C LEU A 117 15.18 -6.79 -1.36
N LEU A 118 14.90 -7.62 -2.36
CA LEU A 118 15.57 -8.90 -2.56
C LEU A 118 17.07 -8.75 -2.84
N LYS A 119 17.47 -7.72 -3.56
CA LYS A 119 18.88 -7.37 -3.80
C LYS A 119 19.67 -7.18 -2.50
N TYR A 120 19.04 -6.66 -1.45
CA TYR A 120 19.66 -6.50 -0.13
C TYR A 120 19.40 -7.68 0.81
N GLY A 121 18.75 -8.74 0.34
CA GLY A 121 18.40 -9.90 1.16
C GLY A 121 17.36 -9.58 2.24
N ILE A 122 16.49 -8.61 1.97
CA ILE A 122 15.34 -8.26 2.79
C ILE A 122 14.12 -8.98 2.24
N GLU A 123 13.54 -9.89 3.02
CA GLU A 123 12.35 -10.66 2.63
C GLU A 123 11.11 -9.75 2.61
N PRO A 124 10.43 -9.59 1.45
CA PRO A 124 9.20 -8.82 1.39
C PRO A 124 8.02 -9.62 1.95
N VAL A 125 7.28 -9.02 2.88
CA VAL A 125 6.03 -9.57 3.43
C VAL A 125 4.89 -8.66 2.95
N ILE A 126 4.12 -9.14 1.99
CA ILE A 126 3.13 -8.30 1.30
C ILE A 126 1.73 -8.50 1.87
N THR A 127 1.07 -7.39 2.20
CA THR A 127 -0.35 -7.31 2.51
C THR A 127 -1.07 -6.76 1.28
N LEU A 128 -2.11 -7.42 0.77
CA LEU A 128 -2.83 -6.96 -0.42
C LEU A 128 -3.53 -5.61 -0.19
N SER A 129 -4.05 -5.37 1.00
CA SER A 129 -4.69 -4.10 1.35
C SER A 129 -4.52 -3.82 2.83
N HIS A 130 -4.32 -2.55 3.16
CA HIS A 130 -4.31 -2.04 4.53
C HIS A 130 -5.42 -0.97 4.66
N PHE A 131 -6.68 -1.41 4.45
CA PHE A 131 -7.97 -0.69 4.41
C PHE A 131 -8.13 0.41 3.34
N GLU A 132 -7.08 0.90 2.73
CA GLU A 132 -7.19 1.85 1.61
C GLU A 132 -7.86 1.20 0.40
N MET A 133 -9.03 1.69 0.02
CA MET A 133 -9.67 1.26 -1.21
C MET A 133 -9.78 2.43 -2.19
N PRO A 134 -9.89 2.16 -3.50
CA PRO A 134 -10.16 3.19 -4.48
C PRO A 134 -11.40 4.00 -4.12
N LEU A 135 -11.28 5.34 -4.14
CA LEU A 135 -12.35 6.25 -3.76
C LEU A 135 -13.62 6.04 -4.60
N HIS A 136 -13.45 5.71 -5.87
CA HIS A 136 -14.55 5.39 -6.76
C HIS A 136 -15.38 4.20 -6.25
N LEU A 137 -14.76 3.13 -5.78
CA LEU A 137 -15.50 1.99 -5.22
C LEU A 137 -16.30 2.34 -3.97
N ALA A 138 -15.77 3.23 -3.14
CA ALA A 138 -16.48 3.70 -1.97
C ALA A 138 -17.72 4.53 -2.35
N ARG A 139 -17.62 5.37 -3.38
CA ARG A 139 -18.67 6.27 -3.83
C ARG A 139 -19.75 5.57 -4.64
N GLU A 140 -19.35 4.86 -5.70
CA GLU A 140 -20.30 4.26 -6.65
C GLU A 140 -20.93 2.97 -6.12
N TYR A 141 -20.18 2.21 -5.32
CA TYR A 141 -20.63 0.91 -4.84
C TYR A 141 -20.90 0.87 -3.33
N GLY A 142 -20.52 1.91 -2.58
CA GLY A 142 -20.62 1.90 -1.13
C GLY A 142 -19.62 0.97 -0.45
N GLY A 143 -18.49 0.70 -1.13
CA GLY A 143 -17.42 -0.17 -0.64
C GLY A 143 -17.88 -1.63 -0.48
N PHE A 144 -17.30 -2.35 0.47
CA PHE A 144 -17.56 -3.78 0.69
C PHE A 144 -18.98 -4.13 1.14
N ARG A 145 -19.88 -3.16 1.31
CA ARG A 145 -21.32 -3.43 1.46
C ARG A 145 -21.95 -3.92 0.16
N ASN A 146 -21.32 -3.66 -0.98
CA ASN A 146 -21.76 -4.14 -2.28
C ASN A 146 -20.99 -5.41 -2.66
N ARG A 147 -21.71 -6.48 -2.99
CA ARG A 147 -21.13 -7.77 -3.34
C ARG A 147 -20.18 -7.71 -4.53
N LYS A 148 -20.40 -6.83 -5.49
CA LYS A 148 -19.53 -6.64 -6.66
C LYS A 148 -18.09 -6.24 -6.29
N VAL A 149 -17.90 -5.54 -5.18
CA VAL A 149 -16.57 -5.13 -4.72
C VAL A 149 -15.72 -6.33 -4.32
N VAL A 150 -16.34 -7.44 -3.93
CA VAL A 150 -15.63 -8.71 -3.68
C VAL A 150 -15.00 -9.25 -4.96
N ASP A 151 -15.71 -9.15 -6.09
CA ASP A 151 -15.21 -9.61 -7.38
C ASP A 151 -14.06 -8.71 -7.87
N PHE A 152 -14.18 -7.41 -7.67
CA PHE A 152 -13.09 -6.45 -7.95
C PHE A 152 -11.86 -6.71 -7.09
N PHE A 153 -12.06 -7.01 -5.80
CA PHE A 153 -10.95 -7.36 -4.91
C PHE A 153 -10.28 -8.69 -5.31
N ALA A 154 -11.08 -9.69 -5.70
CA ALA A 154 -10.55 -10.96 -6.18
C ALA A 154 -9.67 -10.76 -7.43
N LYS A 155 -10.11 -9.91 -8.37
CA LYS A 155 -9.33 -9.53 -9.54
C LYS A 155 -8.03 -8.81 -9.18
N PHE A 156 -8.09 -7.85 -8.27
CA PHE A 156 -6.91 -7.17 -7.74
C PHE A 156 -5.92 -8.17 -7.14
N ALA A 157 -6.40 -9.09 -6.30
CA ALA A 157 -5.59 -10.13 -5.71
C ALA A 157 -4.95 -11.04 -6.78
N GLU A 158 -5.72 -11.48 -7.78
CA GLU A 158 -5.21 -12.31 -8.87
C GLU A 158 -4.06 -11.63 -9.61
N VAL A 159 -4.21 -10.35 -9.92
CA VAL A 159 -3.16 -9.57 -10.61
C VAL A 159 -1.93 -9.43 -9.73
N CYS A 160 -2.09 -9.15 -8.44
CA CYS A 160 -0.95 -9.04 -7.51
C CYS A 160 -0.22 -10.37 -7.29
N PHE A 161 -0.90 -11.51 -7.36
CA PHE A 161 -0.27 -12.82 -7.20
C PHE A 161 0.60 -13.24 -8.40
N LYS A 162 0.35 -12.73 -9.60
CA LYS A 162 1.10 -13.11 -10.79
C LYS A 162 2.56 -12.66 -10.77
N PRO A 163 2.89 -11.37 -10.53
CA PRO A 163 4.27 -10.90 -10.43
C PRO A 163 4.96 -11.28 -9.11
N VAL A 164 4.22 -11.38 -8.03
CA VAL A 164 4.74 -11.58 -6.65
C VAL A 164 4.83 -13.07 -6.27
N SER A 165 4.80 -14.00 -7.24
CA SER A 165 4.84 -15.45 -6.99
C SER A 165 6.08 -15.96 -6.24
N TYR A 166 7.07 -15.10 -6.01
CA TYR A 166 8.31 -15.41 -5.30
C TYR A 166 8.32 -14.96 -3.83
N THR A 167 7.26 -14.31 -3.35
CA THR A 167 7.20 -13.74 -1.98
C THR A 167 6.15 -14.44 -1.13
N HIS A 168 6.37 -14.48 0.17
CA HIS A 168 5.37 -14.96 1.13
C HIS A 168 4.21 -13.97 1.23
N LEU A 169 3.15 -14.21 0.45
CA LEU A 169 1.91 -13.46 0.55
C LEU A 169 1.13 -13.90 1.78
N THR A 170 1.03 -13.01 2.75
CA THR A 170 0.08 -13.17 3.85
C THR A 170 -1.24 -12.52 3.45
N LEU A 171 -2.31 -13.30 3.42
CA LEU A 171 -3.67 -12.74 3.38
C LEU A 171 -3.85 -11.84 4.60
N PRO A 172 -4.45 -10.64 4.46
CA PRO A 172 -4.76 -9.83 5.61
C PRO A 172 -5.69 -10.63 6.53
N THR A 173 -5.22 -10.95 7.71
CA THR A 173 -6.10 -11.31 8.79
C THR A 173 -6.89 -10.05 9.10
N MET A 174 -8.09 -9.92 8.54
CA MET A 174 -9.04 -8.94 9.01
C MET A 174 -9.38 -9.33 10.44
N ALA A 175 -8.73 -8.70 11.42
CA ALA A 175 -9.29 -8.65 12.75
C ALA A 175 -10.57 -7.83 12.64
N VAL A 176 -11.70 -8.50 12.56
CA VAL A 176 -13.00 -7.88 12.80
C VAL A 176 -13.05 -7.67 14.30
N VAL A 177 -12.86 -6.44 14.73
CA VAL A 177 -13.22 -5.98 16.06
C VAL A 177 -14.65 -5.46 16.02
#